data_d3bb025d6c89772687d7a912a80044b3
#
_entry.id   d3bb025d6c89772687d7a912a80044b3
#
_cell.length_a   1.000
_cell.length_b   1.000
_cell.length_c   1.000
_cell.angle_alpha   90.00
_cell.angle_beta   90.00
_cell.angle_gamma   90.00
#
_symmetry.space_group_name_H-M   'P 1'
#
loop_
_entity.id
_entity.type
_entity.pdbx_description
1 polymer ?
#
loop_
_entity_poly.entity_id
_entity_poly.type
_entity_poly.pdbx_seq_one_letter_code
_entity_poly.pdbx_strand_id
1 'polypeptide(L)'
;WRVLGDIEDFIAALALERGMSEKTCIGYGSDLRLFAAYLKRRKIENAADVKREDIVDFLANEREKGMKGSTRARRTAAIRMFFRYLKERHAIPTNPSDLMDAPKKALALPRVLSEAEVFAMLDEVKGEDPVSLRDRAMLEVMYGCGLRVSELCALKNDDIVADGELLRIFGKGSKERIVPIGGAAGRALSAYLGGSRESFARGNLAETHVFLTRTGRPFTRQGVFKIVRARAAAVGIAADRISPHVLRHCFASHMLSHGADIRAIQELLGHADIGTTQVYTHVDAARIGEIHRKHHPRA
;
A
#
# COMPACT_ATOMS: atom_id res chain seq x y z
N TRP A 1 -20.83 -2.48 29.02
CA TRP A 1 -20.39 -1.12 28.76
C TRP A 1 -20.79 -0.73 27.33
N ARG A 2 -21.73 0.21 27.22
CA ARG A 2 -22.49 0.44 25.99
C ARG A 2 -21.62 0.91 24.80
N VAL A 3 -20.65 1.78 25.06
CA VAL A 3 -19.75 2.28 23.98
C VAL A 3 -18.99 1.16 23.24
N LEU A 4 -18.63 0.05 23.92
CA LEU A 4 -17.97 -1.06 23.23
C LEU A 4 -18.92 -1.81 22.31
N GLY A 5 -20.17 -2.02 22.73
CA GLY A 5 -21.20 -2.61 21.86
C GLY A 5 -21.46 -1.76 20.62
N ASP A 6 -21.62 -0.43 20.82
CA ASP A 6 -21.79 0.52 19.73
C ASP A 6 -20.60 0.50 18.76
N ILE A 7 -19.38 0.28 19.24
CA ILE A 7 -18.17 0.15 18.38
C ILE A 7 -18.22 -1.15 17.57
N GLU A 8 -18.63 -2.26 18.17
CA GLU A 8 -18.72 -3.55 17.46
C GLU A 8 -19.76 -3.49 16.35
N ASP A 9 -20.94 -2.91 16.64
CA ASP A 9 -21.98 -2.68 15.66
C ASP A 9 -21.52 -1.78 14.51
N PHE A 10 -20.79 -0.71 14.83
CA PHE A 10 -20.20 0.18 13.83
C PHE A 10 -19.19 -0.55 12.93
N ILE A 11 -18.30 -1.35 13.51
CA ILE A 11 -17.31 -2.11 12.72
C ILE A 11 -17.98 -3.14 11.83
N ALA A 12 -19.02 -3.81 12.32
CA ALA A 12 -19.84 -4.72 11.52
C ALA A 12 -20.52 -3.97 10.35
N ALA A 13 -21.11 -2.81 10.59
CA ALA A 13 -21.73 -1.98 9.55
C ALA A 13 -20.71 -1.50 8.50
N LEU A 14 -19.49 -1.13 8.91
CA LEU A 14 -18.43 -0.77 7.96
C LEU A 14 -18.05 -1.92 7.02
N ALA A 15 -17.99 -3.13 7.54
CA ALA A 15 -17.68 -4.32 6.75
C ALA A 15 -18.83 -4.70 5.80
N LEU A 16 -20.07 -4.77 6.31
CA LEU A 16 -21.23 -5.30 5.60
C LEU A 16 -21.88 -4.27 4.66
N GLU A 17 -22.11 -3.05 5.16
CA GLU A 17 -22.89 -2.04 4.42
C GLU A 17 -21.99 -1.14 3.53
N ARG A 18 -20.78 -0.84 3.97
CA ARG A 18 -19.86 0.07 3.25
C ARG A 18 -18.72 -0.63 2.52
N GLY A 19 -18.66 -1.96 2.55
CA GLY A 19 -17.66 -2.76 1.82
C GLY A 19 -16.21 -2.38 2.16
N MET A 20 -15.95 -1.89 3.37
CA MET A 20 -14.60 -1.51 3.77
C MET A 20 -13.70 -2.73 3.93
N SER A 21 -12.40 -2.55 3.65
CA SER A 21 -11.45 -3.66 3.78
C SER A 21 -11.34 -4.10 5.24
N GLU A 22 -11.15 -5.40 5.45
CA GLU A 22 -10.89 -5.99 6.77
C GLU A 22 -9.81 -5.22 7.54
N LYS A 23 -8.71 -4.86 6.86
CA LYS A 23 -7.63 -4.07 7.47
C LYS A 23 -8.07 -2.69 7.94
N THR A 24 -8.98 -2.04 7.23
CA THR A 24 -9.56 -0.74 7.64
C THR A 24 -10.43 -0.93 8.87
N CYS A 25 -11.26 -1.96 8.88
CA CYS A 25 -12.13 -2.30 10.00
C CYS A 25 -11.32 -2.63 11.26
N ILE A 26 -10.27 -3.44 11.14
CA ILE A 26 -9.33 -3.75 12.24
C ILE A 26 -8.66 -2.47 12.75
N GLY A 27 -8.17 -1.62 11.85
CA GLY A 27 -7.52 -0.36 12.21
C GLY A 27 -8.43 0.60 12.96
N TYR A 28 -9.65 0.79 12.47
CA TYR A 28 -10.66 1.64 13.13
C TYR A 28 -11.14 1.04 14.44
N GLY A 29 -11.38 -0.26 14.48
CA GLY A 29 -11.74 -0.96 15.71
C GLY A 29 -10.68 -0.81 16.81
N SER A 30 -9.39 -0.97 16.45
CA SER A 30 -8.29 -0.75 17.39
C SER A 30 -8.25 0.69 17.91
N ASP A 31 -8.39 1.68 17.02
CA ASP A 31 -8.38 3.09 17.41
C ASP A 31 -9.56 3.46 18.32
N LEU A 32 -10.75 2.95 18.01
CA LEU A 32 -11.97 3.20 18.81
C LEU A 32 -11.94 2.50 20.15
N ARG A 33 -11.39 1.29 20.25
CA ARG A 33 -11.21 0.61 21.55
C ARG A 33 -10.25 1.37 22.47
N LEU A 34 -9.21 2.00 21.91
CA LEU A 34 -8.32 2.88 22.69
C LEU A 34 -9.05 4.14 23.20
N PHE A 35 -9.89 4.73 22.34
CA PHE A 35 -10.73 5.86 22.73
C PHE A 35 -11.73 5.44 23.81
N ALA A 36 -12.38 4.31 23.64
CA ALA A 36 -13.30 3.75 24.62
C ALA A 36 -12.62 3.50 25.98
N ALA A 37 -11.40 2.95 25.99
CA ALA A 37 -10.62 2.77 27.21
C ALA A 37 -10.27 4.12 27.91
N TYR A 38 -10.08 5.18 27.12
CA TYR A 38 -9.90 6.53 27.64
C TYR A 38 -11.20 7.04 28.29
N LEU A 39 -12.35 6.92 27.63
CA LEU A 39 -13.65 7.32 28.16
C LEU A 39 -14.00 6.58 29.46
N LYS A 40 -13.68 5.28 29.55
CA LYS A 40 -13.87 4.47 30.75
C LYS A 40 -13.12 5.03 31.94
N ARG A 41 -11.89 5.50 31.78
CA ARG A 41 -11.12 6.14 32.87
C ARG A 41 -11.76 7.44 33.33
N ARG A 42 -12.49 8.13 32.46
CA ARG A 42 -13.27 9.35 32.77
C ARG A 42 -14.68 9.05 33.27
N LYS A 43 -15.03 7.77 33.48
CA LYS A 43 -16.35 7.31 33.87
C LYS A 43 -17.49 7.70 32.92
N ILE A 44 -17.18 7.81 31.63
CA ILE A 44 -18.15 8.06 30.56
C ILE A 44 -18.52 6.72 29.95
N GLU A 45 -19.73 6.25 30.16
CA GLU A 45 -20.17 4.89 29.80
C GLU A 45 -21.04 4.84 28.54
N ASN A 46 -21.70 5.94 28.19
CA ASN A 46 -22.57 6.04 27.03
C ASN A 46 -21.97 6.99 26.00
N ALA A 47 -22.13 6.65 24.71
CA ALA A 47 -21.70 7.51 23.61
C ALA A 47 -22.45 8.85 23.58
N ALA A 48 -23.68 8.89 24.07
CA ALA A 48 -24.49 10.11 24.17
C ALA A 48 -23.94 11.15 25.16
N ASP A 49 -23.17 10.71 26.14
CA ASP A 49 -22.58 11.57 27.18
C ASP A 49 -21.22 12.15 26.78
N VAL A 50 -20.67 11.70 25.67
CA VAL A 50 -19.37 12.16 25.16
C VAL A 50 -19.50 13.57 24.59
N LYS A 51 -18.66 14.46 25.10
CA LYS A 51 -18.56 15.84 24.66
C LYS A 51 -17.38 16.03 23.69
N ARG A 52 -17.40 17.14 22.97
CA ARG A 52 -16.29 17.53 22.08
C ARG A 52 -14.96 17.60 22.82
N GLU A 53 -14.97 18.12 24.02
CA GLU A 53 -13.79 18.28 24.87
C GLU A 53 -13.13 16.92 25.17
N ASP A 54 -13.92 15.87 25.39
CA ASP A 54 -13.40 14.52 25.66
C ASP A 54 -12.61 13.98 24.46
N ILE A 55 -13.06 14.29 23.23
CA ILE A 55 -12.36 13.89 22.01
C ILE A 55 -11.09 14.70 21.84
N VAL A 56 -11.15 16.00 22.05
CA VAL A 56 -9.99 16.91 21.98
C VAL A 56 -8.91 16.50 22.96
N ASP A 57 -9.28 16.29 24.22
CA ASP A 57 -8.37 15.86 25.31
C ASP A 57 -7.73 14.50 24.98
N PHE A 58 -8.51 13.55 24.46
CA PHE A 58 -7.96 12.27 24.02
C PHE A 58 -6.88 12.45 22.94
N LEU A 59 -7.16 13.24 21.93
CA LEU A 59 -6.22 13.48 20.82
C LEU A 59 -4.99 14.27 21.27
N ALA A 60 -5.14 15.19 22.24
CA ALA A 60 -4.03 15.91 22.85
C ALA A 60 -3.12 14.95 23.65
N ASN A 61 -3.69 14.09 24.48
CA ASN A 61 -2.96 13.07 25.24
C ASN A 61 -2.16 12.12 24.30
N GLU A 62 -2.76 11.74 23.18
CA GLU A 62 -2.06 10.93 22.18
C GLU A 62 -0.89 11.67 21.50
N ARG A 63 -1.00 13.00 21.37
CA ARG A 63 0.10 13.85 20.88
C ARG A 63 1.25 13.91 21.89
N GLU A 64 0.95 14.07 23.16
CA GLU A 64 1.95 14.12 24.24
C GLU A 64 2.72 12.81 24.38
N LYS A 65 2.08 11.66 24.11
CA LYS A 65 2.73 10.35 24.04
C LYS A 65 3.62 10.16 22.80
N GLY A 66 3.85 11.18 21.99
CA GLY A 66 4.70 11.12 20.80
C GLY A 66 4.06 10.40 19.61
N MET A 67 2.73 10.23 19.59
CA MET A 67 2.05 9.53 18.50
C MET A 67 2.21 10.26 17.16
N LYS A 68 2.56 9.50 16.11
CA LYS A 68 2.76 10.04 14.75
C LYS A 68 1.51 10.75 14.23
N GLY A 69 1.68 11.84 13.50
CA GLY A 69 0.59 12.64 12.95
C GLY A 69 -0.38 11.84 12.05
N SER A 70 0.13 10.89 11.26
CA SER A 70 -0.69 10.00 10.42
C SER A 70 -1.60 9.08 11.24
N THR A 71 -1.11 8.55 12.38
CA THR A 71 -1.91 7.73 13.29
C THR A 71 -2.99 8.56 13.96
N ARG A 72 -2.67 9.78 14.39
CA ARG A 72 -3.67 10.70 14.97
C ARG A 72 -4.75 11.08 13.96
N ALA A 73 -4.37 11.38 12.71
CA ALA A 73 -5.32 11.66 11.63
C ALA A 73 -6.28 10.49 11.39
N ARG A 74 -5.77 9.24 11.39
CA ARG A 74 -6.61 8.04 11.24
C ARG A 74 -7.57 7.88 12.43
N ARG A 75 -7.10 8.07 13.67
CA ARG A 75 -7.96 8.03 14.88
C ARG A 75 -9.05 9.08 14.86
N THR A 76 -8.72 10.31 14.49
CA THR A 76 -9.71 11.37 14.31
C THR A 76 -10.76 10.97 13.27
N ALA A 77 -10.34 10.41 12.14
CA ALA A 77 -11.27 9.93 11.12
C ALA A 77 -12.18 8.80 11.63
N ALA A 78 -11.61 7.83 12.37
CA ALA A 78 -12.38 6.72 12.95
C ALA A 78 -13.44 7.24 13.97
N ILE A 79 -13.06 8.16 14.86
CA ILE A 79 -13.96 8.77 15.85
C ILE A 79 -15.08 9.55 15.14
N ARG A 80 -14.75 10.37 14.14
CA ARG A 80 -15.76 11.12 13.38
C ARG A 80 -16.75 10.21 12.64
N MET A 81 -16.26 9.14 12.02
CA MET A 81 -17.13 8.19 11.33
C MET A 81 -18.03 7.42 12.31
N PHE A 82 -17.51 7.07 13.48
CA PHE A 82 -18.27 6.41 14.54
C PHE A 82 -19.41 7.29 15.06
N PHE A 83 -19.14 8.53 15.45
CA PHE A 83 -20.19 9.43 15.94
C PHE A 83 -21.19 9.83 14.86
N ARG A 84 -20.77 9.94 13.60
CA ARG A 84 -21.69 10.13 12.46
C ARG A 84 -22.64 8.94 12.33
N TYR A 85 -22.11 7.71 12.37
CA TYR A 85 -22.90 6.49 12.33
C TYR A 85 -23.95 6.44 13.45
N LEU A 86 -23.55 6.75 14.68
CA LEU A 86 -24.47 6.80 15.82
C LEU A 86 -25.56 7.86 15.64
N LYS A 87 -25.21 9.03 15.09
CA LYS A 87 -26.17 10.10 14.79
C LYS A 87 -27.16 9.69 13.71
N GLU A 88 -26.70 9.09 12.62
CA GLU A 88 -27.52 8.60 11.50
C GLU A 88 -28.52 7.54 11.97
N ARG A 89 -28.20 6.75 12.98
CA ARG A 89 -29.06 5.73 13.59
C ARG A 89 -29.87 6.24 14.80
N HIS A 90 -29.89 7.55 15.02
CA HIS A 90 -30.59 8.18 16.15
C HIS A 90 -30.19 7.64 17.53
N ALA A 91 -29.01 7.02 17.67
CA ALA A 91 -28.49 6.48 18.92
C ALA A 91 -27.97 7.59 19.85
N ILE A 92 -27.63 8.75 19.30
CA ILE A 92 -27.20 9.95 20.01
C ILE A 92 -27.95 11.20 19.53
N PRO A 93 -28.27 12.18 20.39
CA PRO A 93 -29.01 13.37 20.00
C PRO A 93 -28.16 14.36 19.15
N THR A 94 -26.86 14.45 19.44
CA THR A 94 -25.92 15.36 18.77
C THR A 94 -24.62 14.64 18.49
N ASN A 95 -23.94 15.03 17.41
CA ASN A 95 -22.63 14.47 17.09
C ASN A 95 -21.51 15.34 17.70
N PRO A 96 -20.76 14.87 18.71
CA PRO A 96 -19.73 15.69 19.35
C PRO A 96 -18.53 16.00 18.44
N SER A 97 -18.44 15.33 17.29
CA SER A 97 -17.33 15.52 16.34
C SER A 97 -17.66 16.44 15.16
N ASP A 98 -18.86 17.00 15.06
CA ASP A 98 -19.30 17.78 13.88
C ASP A 98 -18.43 19.03 13.61
N LEU A 99 -18.00 19.71 14.65
CA LEU A 99 -17.18 20.94 14.54
C LEU A 99 -15.67 20.67 14.69
N MET A 100 -15.27 19.40 14.57
CA MET A 100 -13.83 19.06 14.59
C MET A 100 -13.27 19.22 13.18
N ASP A 101 -12.36 20.17 13.01
CA ASP A 101 -11.57 20.26 11.79
C ASP A 101 -10.86 18.94 11.51
N ALA A 102 -10.94 18.49 10.26
CA ALA A 102 -10.06 17.41 9.83
C ALA A 102 -8.62 17.89 10.06
N PRO A 103 -7.76 17.09 10.73
CA PRO A 103 -6.37 17.49 10.87
C PRO A 103 -5.85 17.84 9.48
N LYS A 104 -5.45 19.09 9.27
CA LYS A 104 -4.76 19.48 8.04
C LYS A 104 -3.60 18.50 7.91
N LYS A 105 -3.66 17.61 6.94
CA LYS A 105 -2.47 16.85 6.54
C LYS A 105 -1.42 17.92 6.29
N ALA A 106 -0.41 18.01 7.14
CA ALA A 106 0.79 18.72 6.76
C ALA A 106 1.14 18.13 5.39
N LEU A 107 1.12 18.96 4.36
CA LEU A 107 1.65 18.63 3.04
C LEU A 107 3.15 18.43 3.23
N ALA A 108 3.53 17.30 3.82
CA ALA A 108 4.87 16.80 3.64
C ALA A 108 4.96 16.55 2.14
N LEU A 109 5.70 17.40 1.44
CA LEU A 109 6.08 17.15 0.05
C LEU A 109 6.51 15.68 0.00
N PRO A 110 5.94 14.86 -0.90
CA PRO A 110 6.33 13.48 -1.03
C PRO A 110 7.84 13.45 -1.22
N ARG A 111 8.56 12.78 -0.34
CA ARG A 111 10.01 12.62 -0.45
C ARG A 111 10.26 11.60 -1.57
N VAL A 112 10.22 12.07 -2.81
CA VAL A 112 10.57 11.27 -3.98
C VAL A 112 12.09 11.19 -4.04
N LEU A 113 12.63 10.00 -4.25
CA LEU A 113 14.05 9.86 -4.58
C LEU A 113 14.25 10.32 -6.03
N SER A 114 15.40 10.90 -6.33
CA SER A 114 15.80 11.17 -7.70
C SER A 114 16.02 9.88 -8.49
N GLU A 115 15.97 9.94 -9.81
CA GLU A 115 16.28 8.81 -10.68
C GLU A 115 17.67 8.24 -10.39
N ALA A 116 18.67 9.13 -10.19
CA ALA A 116 20.02 8.72 -9.85
C ALA A 116 20.10 7.94 -8.52
N GLU A 117 19.34 8.34 -7.49
CA GLU A 117 19.26 7.61 -6.23
C GLU A 117 18.59 6.25 -6.39
N VAL A 118 17.51 6.18 -7.17
CA VAL A 118 16.83 4.92 -7.46
C VAL A 118 17.74 3.99 -8.25
N PHE A 119 18.38 4.48 -9.32
CA PHE A 119 19.28 3.68 -10.15
C PHE A 119 20.48 3.17 -9.36
N ALA A 120 21.12 4.02 -8.54
CA ALA A 120 22.19 3.59 -7.68
C ALA A 120 21.77 2.41 -6.78
N MET A 121 20.56 2.46 -6.22
CA MET A 121 20.03 1.39 -5.38
C MET A 121 19.72 0.11 -6.17
N LEU A 122 19.21 0.22 -7.39
CA LEU A 122 18.90 -0.93 -8.25
C LEU A 122 20.19 -1.59 -8.76
N ASP A 123 21.19 -0.78 -9.16
CA ASP A 123 22.43 -1.22 -9.75
C ASP A 123 23.47 -1.68 -8.70
N GLU A 124 23.21 -1.41 -7.41
CA GLU A 124 24.03 -1.91 -6.29
C GLU A 124 24.01 -3.44 -6.20
N VAL A 125 22.92 -4.09 -6.61
CA VAL A 125 22.76 -5.54 -6.53
C VAL A 125 23.46 -6.21 -7.71
N LYS A 126 24.77 -6.47 -7.61
CA LYS A 126 25.61 -6.95 -8.73
C LYS A 126 25.86 -8.46 -8.77
N GLY A 127 25.57 -9.19 -7.69
CA GLY A 127 25.84 -10.64 -7.61
C GLY A 127 25.00 -11.46 -8.58
N GLU A 128 25.52 -12.63 -8.97
CA GLU A 128 24.84 -13.64 -9.79
C GLU A 128 24.32 -14.83 -8.95
N ASP A 129 24.55 -14.78 -7.64
CA ASP A 129 23.96 -15.75 -6.74
C ASP A 129 22.42 -15.65 -6.68
N PRO A 130 21.71 -16.74 -6.33
CA PRO A 130 20.26 -16.76 -6.37
C PRO A 130 19.58 -15.65 -5.56
N VAL A 131 20.19 -15.23 -4.44
CA VAL A 131 19.63 -14.16 -3.58
C VAL A 131 19.76 -12.80 -4.25
N SER A 132 20.92 -12.52 -4.85
CA SER A 132 21.17 -11.28 -5.58
C SER A 132 20.28 -11.16 -6.80
N LEU A 133 20.14 -12.21 -7.62
CA LEU A 133 19.24 -12.23 -8.77
C LEU A 133 17.79 -12.01 -8.35
N ARG A 134 17.34 -12.66 -7.27
CA ARG A 134 15.98 -12.45 -6.71
C ARG A 134 15.77 -11.02 -6.24
N ASP A 135 16.69 -10.49 -5.44
CA ASP A 135 16.55 -9.14 -4.85
C ASP A 135 16.56 -8.07 -5.95
N ARG A 136 17.41 -8.23 -6.98
CA ARG A 136 17.43 -7.37 -8.16
C ARG A 136 16.09 -7.43 -8.90
N ALA A 137 15.61 -8.63 -9.23
CA ALA A 137 14.32 -8.80 -9.92
C ALA A 137 13.17 -8.18 -9.11
N MET A 138 13.15 -8.38 -7.80
CA MET A 138 12.15 -7.82 -6.90
C MET A 138 12.13 -6.28 -6.94
N LEU A 139 13.29 -5.65 -6.86
CA LEU A 139 13.42 -4.19 -6.87
C LEU A 139 13.08 -3.59 -8.25
N GLU A 140 13.60 -4.20 -9.32
CA GLU A 140 13.32 -3.77 -10.70
C GLU A 140 11.83 -3.87 -11.04
N VAL A 141 11.17 -4.98 -10.68
CA VAL A 141 9.72 -5.15 -10.89
C VAL A 141 8.92 -4.17 -10.02
N MET A 142 9.33 -3.92 -8.79
CA MET A 142 8.66 -2.92 -7.94
C MET A 142 8.70 -1.52 -8.53
N TYR A 143 9.87 -1.09 -9.00
CA TYR A 143 10.04 0.23 -9.59
C TYR A 143 9.51 0.26 -11.02
N GLY A 144 9.90 -0.68 -11.88
CA GLY A 144 9.56 -0.71 -13.30
C GLY A 144 8.08 -0.90 -13.59
N CYS A 145 7.36 -1.63 -12.72
CA CYS A 145 5.92 -1.87 -12.86
C CYS A 145 5.06 -1.11 -11.86
N GLY A 146 5.66 -0.31 -10.99
CA GLY A 146 4.95 0.49 -9.98
C GLY A 146 4.07 -0.33 -9.03
N LEU A 147 4.46 -1.55 -8.66
CA LEU A 147 3.65 -2.46 -7.86
C LEU A 147 3.51 -2.01 -6.41
N ARG A 148 2.34 -2.30 -5.81
CA ARG A 148 2.20 -2.27 -4.34
C ARG A 148 2.97 -3.45 -3.75
N VAL A 149 3.54 -3.29 -2.56
CA VAL A 149 4.26 -4.39 -1.87
C VAL A 149 3.39 -5.63 -1.70
N SER A 150 2.09 -5.48 -1.49
CA SER A 150 1.16 -6.61 -1.38
C SER A 150 0.93 -7.32 -2.73
N GLU A 151 0.94 -6.59 -3.83
CA GLU A 151 0.84 -7.12 -5.19
C GLU A 151 2.09 -7.91 -5.54
N LEU A 152 3.28 -7.37 -5.25
CA LEU A 152 4.55 -8.09 -5.43
C LEU A 152 4.58 -9.40 -4.63
N CYS A 153 4.18 -9.38 -3.35
CA CYS A 153 4.16 -10.57 -2.51
C CYS A 153 3.16 -11.64 -2.98
N ALA A 154 2.09 -11.23 -3.64
CA ALA A 154 1.03 -12.12 -4.13
C ALA A 154 1.23 -12.56 -5.60
N LEU A 155 2.23 -12.02 -6.29
CA LEU A 155 2.49 -12.30 -7.71
C LEU A 155 2.82 -13.77 -7.93
N LYS A 156 2.11 -14.42 -8.86
CA LYS A 156 2.29 -15.82 -9.22
C LYS A 156 2.89 -15.96 -10.61
N ASN A 157 3.43 -17.13 -10.91
CA ASN A 157 4.01 -17.42 -12.23
C ASN A 157 2.99 -17.22 -13.37
N ASP A 158 1.73 -17.63 -13.15
CA ASP A 158 0.64 -17.50 -14.14
C ASP A 158 0.18 -16.04 -14.35
N ASP A 159 0.66 -15.12 -13.52
CA ASP A 159 0.41 -13.69 -13.68
C ASP A 159 1.42 -13.00 -14.62
N ILE A 160 2.46 -13.72 -15.02
CA ILE A 160 3.42 -13.29 -16.05
C ILE A 160 2.86 -13.79 -17.38
N VAL A 161 2.41 -12.88 -18.21
CA VAL A 161 1.72 -13.19 -19.47
C VAL A 161 2.43 -12.54 -20.66
N ALA A 162 2.00 -12.87 -21.88
CA ALA A 162 2.57 -12.35 -23.12
C ALA A 162 4.10 -12.54 -23.17
N ASP A 163 4.55 -13.78 -23.00
CA ASP A 163 5.97 -14.18 -23.05
C ASP A 163 6.90 -13.37 -22.12
N GLY A 164 6.35 -12.91 -20.98
CA GLY A 164 7.09 -12.13 -19.99
C GLY A 164 7.06 -10.62 -20.21
N GLU A 165 6.27 -10.12 -21.13
CA GLU A 165 6.16 -8.69 -21.40
C GLU A 165 5.15 -7.96 -20.50
N LEU A 166 4.19 -8.69 -19.92
CA LEU A 166 3.09 -8.11 -19.17
C LEU A 166 2.90 -8.83 -17.82
N LEU A 167 2.50 -8.08 -16.80
CA LEU A 167 2.00 -8.60 -15.53
C LEU A 167 0.50 -8.37 -15.41
N ARG A 168 -0.22 -9.43 -15.04
CA ARG A 168 -1.61 -9.37 -14.60
C ARG A 168 -1.66 -9.15 -13.10
N ILE A 169 -2.13 -8.01 -12.66
CA ILE A 169 -2.11 -7.61 -11.25
C ILE A 169 -3.53 -7.49 -10.71
N PHE A 170 -3.81 -8.19 -9.61
CA PHE A 170 -5.08 -8.13 -8.91
C PHE A 170 -5.05 -7.09 -7.80
N GLY A 171 -5.95 -6.12 -7.88
CA GLY A 171 -6.11 -5.04 -6.91
C GLY A 171 -7.20 -5.33 -5.86
N LYS A 172 -7.55 -4.30 -5.09
CA LYS A 172 -8.65 -4.38 -4.10
C LYS A 172 -9.99 -4.66 -4.82
N GLY A 173 -10.76 -5.64 -4.32
CA GLY A 173 -12.06 -6.02 -4.89
C GLY A 173 -11.94 -6.85 -6.17
N SER A 174 -10.87 -7.62 -6.32
CA SER A 174 -10.60 -8.49 -7.48
C SER A 174 -10.56 -7.74 -8.83
N LYS A 175 -10.35 -6.42 -8.80
CA LYS A 175 -10.11 -5.66 -10.03
C LYS A 175 -8.74 -6.01 -10.58
N GLU A 176 -8.74 -6.42 -11.84
CA GLU A 176 -7.53 -6.77 -12.59
C GLU A 176 -7.01 -5.56 -13.36
N ARG A 177 -5.68 -5.46 -13.47
CA ARG A 177 -5.02 -4.56 -14.41
C ARG A 177 -3.81 -5.21 -15.03
N ILE A 178 -3.50 -4.83 -16.25
CA ILE A 178 -2.29 -5.24 -16.95
C ILE A 178 -1.22 -4.15 -16.81
N VAL A 179 0.00 -4.56 -16.47
CA VAL A 179 1.14 -3.65 -16.33
C VAL A 179 2.29 -4.15 -17.20
N PRO A 180 2.85 -3.31 -18.08
CA PRO A 180 4.02 -3.68 -18.88
C PRO A 180 5.24 -3.93 -17.99
N ILE A 181 6.06 -4.90 -18.40
CA ILE A 181 7.37 -5.16 -17.81
C ILE A 181 8.41 -4.46 -18.67
N GLY A 182 9.01 -3.38 -18.17
CA GLY A 182 10.06 -2.67 -18.88
C GLY A 182 11.34 -3.51 -19.04
N GLY A 183 12.21 -3.09 -19.94
CA GLY A 183 13.39 -3.84 -20.33
C GLY A 183 14.32 -4.27 -19.18
N ALA A 184 14.60 -3.38 -18.23
CA ALA A 184 15.44 -3.72 -17.05
C ALA A 184 14.72 -4.72 -16.14
N ALA A 185 13.44 -4.50 -15.84
CA ALA A 185 12.64 -5.40 -15.00
C ALA A 185 12.47 -6.78 -15.67
N GLY A 186 12.22 -6.81 -16.98
CA GLY A 186 12.09 -8.05 -17.74
C GLY A 186 13.38 -8.89 -17.70
N ARG A 187 14.53 -8.27 -17.99
CA ARG A 187 15.83 -8.95 -17.92
C ARG A 187 16.11 -9.49 -16.51
N ALA A 188 15.90 -8.70 -15.48
CA ALA A 188 16.13 -9.12 -14.11
C ALA A 188 15.18 -10.25 -13.68
N LEU A 189 13.91 -10.17 -14.05
CA LEU A 189 12.92 -11.20 -13.77
C LEU A 189 13.25 -12.52 -14.47
N SER A 190 13.60 -12.47 -15.77
CA SER A 190 14.01 -13.63 -16.56
C SER A 190 15.27 -14.30 -15.97
N ALA A 191 16.28 -13.52 -15.58
CA ALA A 191 17.48 -14.05 -14.95
C ALA A 191 17.18 -14.77 -13.62
N TYR A 192 16.27 -14.24 -12.82
CA TYR A 192 15.83 -14.88 -11.59
C TYR A 192 15.03 -16.17 -11.83
N LEU A 193 14.09 -16.14 -12.78
CA LEU A 193 13.23 -17.29 -13.10
C LEU A 193 14.02 -18.42 -13.80
N GLY A 194 15.07 -18.10 -14.54
CA GLY A 194 15.86 -19.04 -15.32
C GLY A 194 16.70 -20.05 -14.51
N GLY A 195 16.41 -20.26 -13.23
CA GLY A 195 17.04 -21.29 -12.40
C GLY A 195 17.11 -20.91 -10.90
N SER A 196 17.31 -19.64 -10.60
CA SER A 196 17.47 -19.20 -9.20
C SER A 196 16.20 -19.37 -8.37
N ARG A 197 15.01 -19.16 -8.95
CA ARG A 197 13.74 -19.38 -8.26
C ARG A 197 13.57 -20.84 -7.88
N GLU A 198 13.92 -21.77 -8.76
CA GLU A 198 13.79 -23.21 -8.51
C GLU A 198 14.65 -23.68 -7.33
N SER A 199 15.86 -23.11 -7.18
CA SER A 199 16.72 -23.38 -6.03
C SER A 199 16.05 -23.03 -4.68
N PHE A 200 15.20 -22.02 -4.65
CA PHE A 200 14.40 -21.67 -3.48
C PHE A 200 13.15 -22.54 -3.32
N ALA A 201 12.50 -22.91 -4.43
CA ALA A 201 11.32 -23.79 -4.41
C ALA A 201 11.64 -25.21 -3.90
N ARG A 202 12.92 -25.63 -4.00
CA ARG A 202 13.40 -26.94 -3.49
C ARG A 202 12.56 -28.12 -3.98
N GLY A 203 12.15 -28.08 -5.25
CA GLY A 203 11.32 -29.12 -5.86
C GLY A 203 9.84 -29.06 -5.48
N ASN A 204 9.39 -28.05 -4.72
CA ASN A 204 7.97 -27.85 -4.46
C ASN A 204 7.26 -27.22 -5.68
N LEU A 205 6.79 -28.07 -6.59
CA LEU A 205 6.06 -27.65 -7.79
C LEU A 205 4.70 -26.99 -7.51
N ALA A 206 4.16 -27.19 -6.31
CA ALA A 206 2.90 -26.57 -5.91
C ALA A 206 3.06 -25.09 -5.50
N GLU A 207 4.29 -24.62 -5.29
CA GLU A 207 4.55 -23.22 -4.94
C GLU A 207 4.56 -22.35 -6.21
N THR A 208 3.52 -21.55 -6.36
CA THR A 208 3.28 -20.74 -7.56
C THR A 208 3.75 -19.28 -7.45
N HIS A 209 4.07 -18.78 -6.24
CA HIS A 209 4.53 -17.41 -6.09
C HIS A 209 5.86 -17.17 -6.81
N VAL A 210 5.99 -16.02 -7.45
CA VAL A 210 7.21 -15.61 -8.17
C VAL A 210 8.38 -15.47 -7.18
N PHE A 211 8.21 -14.66 -6.13
CA PHE A 211 9.30 -14.32 -5.21
C PHE A 211 9.28 -15.18 -3.96
N LEU A 212 10.33 -15.96 -3.77
CA LEU A 212 10.48 -16.89 -2.66
C LEU A 212 11.62 -16.49 -1.71
N THR A 213 11.40 -16.73 -0.43
CA THR A 213 12.45 -16.63 0.60
C THR A 213 13.45 -17.80 0.46
N ARG A 214 14.58 -17.73 1.18
CA ARG A 214 15.55 -18.84 1.25
C ARG A 214 14.95 -20.16 1.77
N THR A 215 13.80 -20.09 2.44
CA THR A 215 13.08 -21.28 2.95
C THR A 215 11.99 -21.78 2.00
N GLY A 216 11.90 -21.23 0.78
CA GLY A 216 10.90 -21.63 -0.22
C GLY A 216 9.48 -21.10 0.06
N ARG A 217 9.32 -20.17 0.99
CA ARG A 217 8.02 -19.55 1.31
C ARG A 217 7.85 -18.22 0.59
N PRO A 218 6.62 -17.82 0.26
CA PRO A 218 6.33 -16.48 -0.27
C PRO A 218 6.83 -15.38 0.68
N PHE A 219 7.20 -14.24 0.11
CA PHE A 219 7.60 -13.08 0.90
C PHE A 219 6.44 -12.47 1.66
N THR A 220 6.73 -12.04 2.90
CA THR A 220 5.86 -11.12 3.64
C THR A 220 6.20 -9.68 3.26
N ARG A 221 5.24 -8.77 3.42
CA ARG A 221 5.49 -7.33 3.22
C ARG A 221 6.67 -6.81 4.04
N GLN A 222 6.82 -7.29 5.28
CA GLN A 222 7.95 -6.94 6.15
C GLN A 222 9.28 -7.42 5.59
N GLY A 223 9.31 -8.62 4.98
CA GLY A 223 10.50 -9.16 4.31
C GLY A 223 10.95 -8.25 3.17
N VAL A 224 10.02 -7.85 2.30
CA VAL A 224 10.30 -6.90 1.20
C VAL A 224 10.78 -5.55 1.74
N PHE A 225 10.17 -5.00 2.80
CA PHE A 225 10.62 -3.78 3.44
C PHE A 225 12.07 -3.85 3.92
N LYS A 226 12.48 -4.98 4.50
CA LYS A 226 13.86 -5.18 4.96
C LYS A 226 14.84 -5.16 3.78
N ILE A 227 14.53 -5.82 2.67
CA ILE A 227 15.36 -5.81 1.45
C ILE A 227 15.50 -4.39 0.91
N VAL A 228 14.38 -3.71 0.66
CA VAL A 228 14.37 -2.34 0.13
C VAL A 228 15.24 -1.41 0.99
N ARG A 229 15.12 -1.48 2.32
CA ARG A 229 15.93 -0.65 3.24
C ARG A 229 17.40 -1.02 3.24
N ALA A 230 17.72 -2.31 3.19
CA ALA A 230 19.10 -2.77 3.17
C ALA A 230 19.83 -2.29 1.91
N ARG A 231 19.19 -2.38 0.74
CA ARG A 231 19.76 -1.93 -0.54
C ARG A 231 19.87 -0.41 -0.62
N ALA A 232 18.90 0.31 -0.10
CA ALA A 232 18.97 1.77 0.01
C ALA A 232 20.10 2.24 0.94
N ALA A 233 20.27 1.58 2.09
CA ALA A 233 21.36 1.90 3.02
C ALA A 233 22.74 1.65 2.42
N ALA A 234 22.90 0.63 1.57
CA ALA A 234 24.15 0.33 0.88
C ALA A 234 24.63 1.47 -0.03
N VAL A 235 23.73 2.32 -0.53
CA VAL A 235 24.02 3.50 -1.36
C VAL A 235 23.81 4.81 -0.62
N GLY A 236 23.76 4.80 0.72
CA GLY A 236 23.68 6.00 1.55
C GLY A 236 22.29 6.64 1.64
N ILE A 237 21.23 5.98 1.17
CA ILE A 237 19.85 6.50 1.30
C ILE A 237 19.34 6.21 2.71
N ALA A 238 18.94 7.26 3.44
CA ALA A 238 18.45 7.16 4.80
C ALA A 238 17.15 6.34 4.89
N ALA A 239 17.02 5.51 5.94
CA ALA A 239 15.93 4.55 6.09
C ALA A 239 14.52 5.19 6.19
N ASP A 240 14.43 6.46 6.59
CA ASP A 240 13.18 7.23 6.65
C ASP A 240 12.76 7.81 5.28
N ARG A 241 13.69 7.85 4.31
CA ARG A 241 13.44 8.32 2.95
C ARG A 241 12.94 7.22 2.02
N ILE A 242 13.05 5.93 2.38
CA ILE A 242 12.77 4.82 1.50
C ILE A 242 11.75 3.83 2.10
N SER A 243 10.88 3.38 1.25
CA SER A 243 9.94 2.27 1.50
C SER A 243 9.41 1.74 0.16
N PRO A 244 8.77 0.57 0.11
CA PRO A 244 8.06 0.11 -1.09
C PRO A 244 7.06 1.11 -1.66
N HIS A 245 6.39 1.88 -0.80
CA HIS A 245 5.49 2.94 -1.25
C HIS A 245 6.21 4.12 -1.90
N VAL A 246 7.41 4.45 -1.41
CA VAL A 246 8.25 5.49 -2.02
C VAL A 246 8.71 5.06 -3.41
N LEU A 247 9.14 3.80 -3.62
CA LEU A 247 9.50 3.31 -4.95
C LEU A 247 8.36 3.41 -5.96
N ARG A 248 7.16 3.00 -5.55
CA ARG A 248 5.97 3.17 -6.39
C ARG A 248 5.65 4.65 -6.64
N HIS A 249 5.91 5.52 -5.70
CA HIS A 249 5.74 6.95 -5.88
C HIS A 249 6.80 7.54 -6.83
N CYS A 250 8.05 7.04 -6.76
CA CYS A 250 9.09 7.37 -7.73
C CYS A 250 8.70 6.95 -9.15
N PHE A 251 8.16 5.74 -9.34
CA PHE A 251 7.61 5.32 -10.64
C PHE A 251 6.65 6.37 -11.20
N ALA A 252 5.64 6.76 -10.41
CA ALA A 252 4.64 7.74 -10.87
C ALA A 252 5.25 9.11 -11.20
N SER A 253 6.11 9.60 -10.30
CA SER A 253 6.71 10.94 -10.43
C SER A 253 7.73 10.99 -11.58
N HIS A 254 8.53 9.95 -11.78
CA HIS A 254 9.50 9.88 -12.86
C HIS A 254 8.82 9.75 -14.22
N MET A 255 7.79 8.91 -14.35
CA MET A 255 6.99 8.87 -15.59
C MET A 255 6.35 10.23 -15.90
N LEU A 256 5.83 10.92 -14.88
CA LEU A 256 5.24 12.25 -15.07
C LEU A 256 6.30 13.28 -15.51
N SER A 257 7.49 13.26 -14.94
CA SER A 257 8.60 14.15 -15.32
C SER A 257 9.10 13.90 -16.74
N HIS A 258 8.94 12.67 -17.24
CA HIS A 258 9.23 12.29 -18.64
C HIS A 258 8.04 12.51 -19.58
N GLY A 259 6.98 13.21 -19.13
CA GLY A 259 5.86 13.65 -19.95
C GLY A 259 4.76 12.61 -20.17
N ALA A 260 4.69 11.58 -19.32
CA ALA A 260 3.54 10.66 -19.37
C ALA A 260 2.26 11.37 -18.88
N ASP A 261 1.15 11.06 -19.54
CA ASP A 261 -0.17 11.55 -19.12
C ASP A 261 -0.57 11.00 -17.76
N ILE A 262 -1.13 11.86 -16.90
CA ILE A 262 -1.50 11.49 -15.53
C ILE A 262 -2.56 10.38 -15.48
N ARG A 263 -3.46 10.32 -16.49
CA ARG A 263 -4.49 9.28 -16.57
C ARG A 263 -3.86 7.92 -16.91
N ALA A 264 -2.87 7.90 -17.79
CA ALA A 264 -2.12 6.68 -18.09
C ALA A 264 -1.35 6.18 -16.85
N ILE A 265 -0.73 7.08 -16.08
CA ILE A 265 -0.08 6.71 -14.82
C ILE A 265 -1.10 6.18 -13.81
N GLN A 266 -2.27 6.79 -13.69
CA GLN A 266 -3.35 6.32 -12.81
C GLN A 266 -3.85 4.93 -13.21
N GLU A 267 -3.97 4.67 -14.50
CA GLU A 267 -4.34 3.37 -15.06
C GLU A 267 -3.31 2.29 -14.73
N LEU A 268 -2.03 2.53 -14.99
CA LEU A 268 -0.92 1.66 -14.62
C LEU A 268 -0.89 1.35 -13.12
N LEU A 269 -1.17 2.34 -12.28
CA LEU A 269 -1.20 2.19 -10.85
C LEU A 269 -2.49 1.55 -10.31
N GLY A 270 -3.56 1.48 -11.07
CA GLY A 270 -4.85 0.94 -10.64
C GLY A 270 -5.48 1.79 -9.53
N HIS A 271 -5.68 3.09 -9.79
CA HIS A 271 -6.41 3.99 -8.91
C HIS A 271 -7.92 3.75 -9.08
N ALA A 272 -8.62 3.46 -7.99
CA ALA A 272 -9.99 2.94 -7.98
C ALA A 272 -11.10 3.94 -8.36
N ASP A 273 -10.80 5.22 -8.55
CA ASP A 273 -11.80 6.28 -8.73
C ASP A 273 -12.24 6.52 -10.18
N ILE A 274 -11.67 5.81 -11.15
CA ILE A 274 -12.17 5.85 -12.53
C ILE A 274 -13.08 4.64 -12.69
N GLY A 275 -14.39 4.90 -12.50
CA GLY A 275 -15.42 3.87 -12.58
C GLY A 275 -15.51 3.25 -13.96
N THR A 276 -14.93 2.10 -14.10
CA THR A 276 -15.40 1.03 -15.00
C THR A 276 -14.52 -0.21 -14.77
N THR A 277 -15.13 -1.37 -14.64
CA THR A 277 -14.50 -2.67 -14.85
C THR A 277 -14.24 -2.75 -16.35
N GLN A 278 -13.14 -2.18 -16.84
CA GLN A 278 -12.72 -2.35 -18.23
C GLN A 278 -12.12 -3.75 -18.36
N VAL A 279 -12.74 -4.55 -19.20
CA VAL A 279 -12.09 -5.73 -19.76
C VAL A 279 -10.93 -5.20 -20.62
N TYR A 280 -9.69 -5.41 -20.18
CA TYR A 280 -8.52 -4.96 -20.95
C TYR A 280 -8.47 -5.69 -22.29
N THR A 281 -8.55 -4.92 -23.35
CA THR A 281 -8.37 -5.43 -24.73
C THR A 281 -6.88 -5.48 -25.08
N HIS A 282 -6.52 -6.25 -26.11
CA HIS A 282 -5.14 -6.26 -26.64
C HIS A 282 -4.69 -4.86 -27.09
N VAL A 283 -5.60 -4.01 -27.56
CA VAL A 283 -5.34 -2.64 -27.96
C VAL A 283 -4.94 -1.77 -26.78
N ASP A 284 -5.61 -1.94 -25.64
CA ASP A 284 -5.30 -1.18 -24.41
C ASP A 284 -3.91 -1.57 -23.89
N ALA A 285 -3.57 -2.86 -23.91
CA ALA A 285 -2.27 -3.35 -23.47
C ALA A 285 -1.13 -2.81 -24.35
N ALA A 286 -1.31 -2.77 -25.66
CA ALA A 286 -0.32 -2.21 -26.59
C ALA A 286 -0.10 -0.70 -26.36
N ARG A 287 -1.19 0.06 -26.21
CA ARG A 287 -1.14 1.52 -25.90
C ARG A 287 -0.41 1.79 -24.60
N ILE A 288 -0.75 1.09 -23.55
CA ILE A 288 -0.11 1.24 -22.22
C ILE A 288 1.36 0.82 -22.27
N GLY A 289 1.69 -0.24 -23.01
CA GLY A 289 3.07 -0.69 -23.26
C GLY A 289 3.91 0.36 -23.97
N GLU A 290 3.35 1.04 -24.98
CA GLU A 290 4.02 2.12 -25.69
C GLU A 290 4.27 3.34 -24.77
N ILE A 291 3.27 3.76 -24.00
CA ILE A 291 3.40 4.87 -23.03
C ILE A 291 4.48 4.53 -22.01
N HIS A 292 4.47 3.32 -21.45
CA HIS A 292 5.48 2.87 -20.49
C HIS A 292 6.88 2.93 -21.11
N ARG A 293 7.06 2.35 -22.29
CA ARG A 293 8.34 2.29 -23.00
C ARG A 293 8.90 3.68 -23.34
N LYS A 294 8.02 4.63 -23.67
CA LYS A 294 8.39 6.01 -24.02
C LYS A 294 8.77 6.86 -22.82
N HIS A 295 8.14 6.63 -21.68
CA HIS A 295 8.21 7.56 -20.55
C HIS A 295 8.83 6.96 -19.27
N HIS A 296 9.02 5.65 -19.19
CA HIS A 296 9.66 5.06 -18.02
C HIS A 296 11.20 5.05 -18.18
N PRO A 297 11.98 5.57 -17.19
CA PRO A 297 13.43 5.75 -17.34
C PRO A 297 14.23 4.44 -17.53
N ARG A 298 13.66 3.29 -17.16
CA ARG A 298 14.29 1.96 -17.29
C ARG A 298 13.47 0.98 -18.14
N ALA A 299 12.62 1.49 -19.03
CA ALA A 299 11.82 0.67 -19.92
C ALA A 299 12.67 -0.13 -20.91
#